data_b13d5d246da701b0a25b7af83fb0209b
#
_entry.id   b13d5d246da701b0a25b7af83fb0209b
#
_cell.length_a   1.000
_cell.length_b   1.000
_cell.length_c   1.000
_cell.angle_alpha   90.00
_cell.angle_beta   90.00
_cell.angle_gamma   90.00
#
_symmetry.space_group_name_H-M   'P 1'
#
loop_
_entity.id
_entity.type
_entity.pdbx_description
1 polymer ?
#
loop_
_entity_poly.entity_id
_entity_poly.type
_entity_poly.pdbx_seq_one_letter_code
_entity_poly.pdbx_strand_id
1 'polypeptide(L)'
;MKYFKKSKFNYGMLVLLVLCFAFMLNLDNIKNFNWNSLIETAVTSNNGETENQSIDSGMSVHFLDVGKADCCYIECEDKRILIDAADKEPTNVVVEYLERQKVKKLDLVVVSHPHRDHIGQMSSVIDNFKIDKFIAAKVPDNITPTYATYEKMLRTLNKNKLKIEYVKSGKKFEIGNMKIEILGPINYHNNLNSNSIVMKITYGEVSFLFTGDAEKPEEEDIINSGENLKSTVLKVGHHGSKTSSSYNFLSKVKPAYAVISVGHDRSNLPKEIVLNRLNKFCDKIYRTDESGTIIIHTDGKKIKFETEK
;
A
#
# COMPACT_ATOMS: atom_id res chain seq x y z
N MET A 1 15.64 34.78 -5.68
CA MET A 1 15.47 33.45 -6.30
C MET A 1 14.18 33.45 -7.11
N LYS A 2 14.30 33.31 -8.45
CA LYS A 2 13.15 33.44 -9.37
C LYS A 2 12.37 32.13 -9.44
N TYR A 3 11.08 32.19 -9.14
CA TYR A 3 10.15 31.08 -9.33
C TYR A 3 9.93 30.82 -10.83
N PHE A 4 10.26 29.63 -11.31
CA PHE A 4 9.85 29.15 -12.62
C PHE A 4 8.39 28.71 -12.57
N LYS A 5 7.50 29.51 -13.15
CA LYS A 5 6.11 29.15 -13.39
C LYS A 5 6.06 28.07 -14.48
N LYS A 6 5.55 26.88 -14.18
CA LYS A 6 5.21 25.88 -15.21
C LYS A 6 4.19 26.51 -16.17
N SER A 7 4.58 26.68 -17.43
CA SER A 7 3.68 27.16 -18.47
C SER A 7 2.64 26.08 -18.77
N LYS A 8 1.37 26.42 -18.63
CA LYS A 8 0.28 25.59 -19.17
C LYS A 8 0.45 25.52 -20.68
N PHE A 9 0.63 24.32 -21.23
CA PHE A 9 0.73 24.09 -22.66
C PHE A 9 -0.58 24.55 -23.31
N ASN A 10 -0.50 25.57 -24.17
CA ASN A 10 -1.67 26.20 -24.75
C ASN A 10 -2.03 25.47 -26.05
N TYR A 11 -2.96 24.50 -25.97
CA TYR A 11 -3.43 23.70 -27.10
C TYR A 11 -3.95 24.56 -28.27
N GLY A 12 -4.44 25.77 -28.00
CA GLY A 12 -4.85 26.71 -29.04
C GLY A 12 -3.68 27.12 -29.95
N MET A 13 -2.48 27.23 -29.40
CA MET A 13 -1.28 27.56 -30.18
C MET A 13 -0.82 26.42 -31.07
N LEU A 14 -1.01 25.14 -30.61
CA LEU A 14 -0.70 23.96 -31.42
C LEU A 14 -1.65 23.81 -32.60
N VAL A 15 -2.95 24.04 -32.40
CA VAL A 15 -3.96 24.05 -33.47
C VAL A 15 -3.66 25.14 -34.51
N LEU A 16 -3.26 26.34 -34.06
CA LEU A 16 -2.88 27.44 -34.96
C LEU A 16 -1.64 27.11 -35.80
N LEU A 17 -0.63 26.47 -35.20
CA LEU A 17 0.58 26.04 -35.91
C LEU A 17 0.28 24.95 -36.94
N VAL A 18 -0.61 23.99 -36.65
CA VAL A 18 -1.01 22.96 -37.59
C VAL A 18 -1.80 23.56 -38.77
N LEU A 19 -2.68 24.53 -38.50
CA LEU A 19 -3.41 25.25 -39.56
C LEU A 19 -2.52 26.08 -40.43
N CYS A 20 -1.52 26.78 -39.86
CA CYS A 20 -0.52 27.54 -40.60
C CYS A 20 0.36 26.63 -41.46
N PHE A 21 0.75 25.44 -40.96
CA PHE A 21 1.54 24.48 -41.69
C PHE A 21 0.77 23.85 -42.85
N ALA A 22 -0.52 23.52 -42.65
CA ALA A 22 -1.42 23.07 -43.70
C ALA A 22 -1.64 24.11 -44.80
N PHE A 23 -1.73 25.38 -44.43
CA PHE A 23 -1.84 26.51 -45.38
C PHE A 23 -0.58 26.70 -46.21
N MET A 24 0.60 26.51 -45.61
CA MET A 24 1.89 26.61 -46.31
C MET A 24 2.16 25.47 -47.29
N LEU A 25 1.55 24.28 -47.08
CA LEU A 25 1.76 23.11 -47.95
C LEU A 25 0.87 23.06 -49.18
N ASN A 26 0.01 24.10 -49.43
CA ASN A 26 -0.85 24.24 -50.60
C ASN A 26 -1.56 22.95 -51.03
N LEU A 27 -2.23 22.30 -50.06
CA LEU A 27 -2.92 21.02 -50.29
C LEU A 27 -4.26 21.27 -50.95
N ASP A 28 -4.36 21.09 -52.26
CA ASP A 28 -5.57 21.19 -53.08
C ASP A 28 -6.68 20.17 -52.72
N ASN A 29 -6.43 19.28 -51.72
CA ASN A 29 -7.31 18.21 -51.30
C ASN A 29 -8.07 18.46 -49.99
N ILE A 30 -8.15 19.70 -49.50
CA ILE A 30 -8.84 20.03 -48.23
C ILE A 30 -10.38 19.85 -48.35
N LYS A 31 -10.95 19.79 -49.53
CA LYS A 31 -12.41 19.64 -49.75
C LYS A 31 -12.99 18.29 -49.31
N ASN A 32 -12.17 17.25 -49.19
CA ASN A 32 -12.60 15.92 -48.80
C ASN A 32 -12.14 15.49 -47.39
N PHE A 33 -11.56 16.43 -46.63
CA PHE A 33 -11.10 16.13 -45.29
C PHE A 33 -12.28 16.14 -44.31
N ASN A 34 -12.56 15.03 -43.64
CA ASN A 34 -13.67 14.91 -42.70
C ASN A 34 -13.31 15.56 -41.36
N TRP A 35 -13.57 16.87 -41.22
CA TRP A 35 -13.34 17.65 -40.00
C TRP A 35 -14.14 17.10 -38.81
N ASN A 36 -15.30 16.43 -39.05
CA ASN A 36 -16.11 15.89 -37.97
C ASN A 36 -15.37 14.76 -37.21
N SER A 37 -14.61 13.91 -37.92
CA SER A 37 -13.85 12.86 -37.29
C SER A 37 -12.70 13.40 -36.40
N LEU A 38 -12.12 14.52 -36.79
CA LEU A 38 -11.06 15.18 -36.00
C LEU A 38 -11.64 15.91 -34.77
N ILE A 39 -12.83 16.49 -34.92
CA ILE A 39 -13.57 17.13 -33.82
C ILE A 39 -14.07 16.06 -32.85
N GLU A 40 -14.60 14.94 -33.33
CA GLU A 40 -14.98 13.81 -32.48
C GLU A 40 -13.79 13.23 -31.73
N THR A 41 -12.64 13.05 -32.38
CA THR A 41 -11.41 12.59 -31.70
C THR A 41 -10.90 13.60 -30.69
N ALA A 42 -10.99 14.91 -30.96
CA ALA A 42 -10.57 15.96 -30.04
C ALA A 42 -11.58 16.19 -28.91
N VAL A 43 -12.88 16.00 -29.15
CA VAL A 43 -13.94 16.11 -28.13
C VAL A 43 -13.95 14.86 -27.23
N THR A 44 -13.74 13.67 -27.77
CA THR A 44 -13.59 12.44 -26.96
C THR A 44 -12.31 12.42 -26.14
N SER A 45 -11.24 13.12 -26.57
CA SER A 45 -10.02 13.27 -25.75
C SER A 45 -10.12 14.35 -24.65
N ASN A 46 -11.12 15.23 -24.70
CA ASN A 46 -11.35 16.28 -23.70
C ASN A 46 -12.49 15.98 -22.71
N ASN A 47 -13.33 15.01 -23.00
CA ASN A 47 -14.20 14.44 -21.99
C ASN A 47 -13.36 13.46 -21.17
N GLY A 48 -12.77 13.94 -20.09
CA GLY A 48 -12.26 13.13 -19.01
C GLY A 48 -13.41 12.37 -18.33
N GLU A 49 -14.13 11.57 -19.10
CA GLU A 49 -14.86 10.44 -18.57
C GLU A 49 -13.77 9.47 -18.14
N THR A 50 -13.46 9.49 -16.85
CA THR A 50 -12.99 8.29 -16.19
C THR A 50 -13.99 7.20 -16.60
N GLU A 51 -13.62 6.39 -17.60
CA GLU A 51 -14.28 5.12 -17.82
C GLU A 51 -14.27 4.41 -16.47
N ASN A 52 -15.43 4.38 -15.84
CA ASN A 52 -15.76 3.49 -14.74
C ASN A 52 -15.81 2.06 -15.31
N GLN A 53 -14.70 1.57 -15.87
CA GLN A 53 -14.54 0.16 -16.11
C GLN A 53 -14.49 -0.46 -14.70
N SER A 54 -15.55 -1.18 -14.36
CA SER A 54 -15.56 -2.05 -13.20
C SER A 54 -14.35 -2.97 -13.35
N ILE A 55 -13.43 -2.92 -12.38
CA ILE A 55 -12.39 -3.93 -12.26
C ILE A 55 -13.10 -5.12 -11.60
N ASP A 56 -13.84 -5.91 -12.40
CA ASP A 56 -14.71 -6.98 -11.89
C ASP A 56 -13.95 -8.25 -11.48
N SER A 57 -12.66 -8.34 -11.79
CA SER A 57 -11.78 -9.44 -11.37
C SER A 57 -10.37 -8.93 -11.18
N GLY A 58 -9.71 -9.34 -10.11
CA GLY A 58 -8.36 -8.90 -9.82
C GLY A 58 -8.05 -8.95 -8.33
N MET A 59 -7.20 -8.04 -7.89
CA MET A 59 -6.80 -7.91 -6.50
C MET A 59 -7.33 -6.62 -5.90
N SER A 60 -7.82 -6.68 -4.67
CA SER A 60 -8.19 -5.51 -3.86
C SER A 60 -7.35 -5.48 -2.58
N VAL A 61 -6.80 -4.32 -2.27
CA VAL A 61 -6.01 -4.07 -1.05
C VAL A 61 -6.71 -3.00 -0.23
N HIS A 62 -7.15 -3.37 0.97
CA HIS A 62 -7.91 -2.52 1.88
C HIS A 62 -6.99 -2.07 3.01
N PHE A 63 -6.80 -0.78 3.17
CA PHE A 63 -6.12 -0.14 4.29
C PHE A 63 -7.20 0.39 5.22
N LEU A 64 -7.43 -0.30 6.32
CA LEU A 64 -8.55 -0.01 7.21
C LEU A 64 -8.30 1.27 8.03
N ASP A 65 -9.33 2.11 8.17
CA ASP A 65 -9.32 3.19 9.17
C ASP A 65 -9.56 2.58 10.56
N VAL A 66 -8.48 2.30 11.23
CA VAL A 66 -8.44 1.73 12.59
C VAL A 66 -7.71 2.66 13.58
N GLY A 67 -7.73 3.97 13.26
CA GLY A 67 -6.98 4.97 14.00
C GLY A 67 -5.46 4.89 13.76
N LYS A 68 -4.67 5.24 14.76
CA LYS A 68 -3.20 5.10 14.69
C LYS A 68 -2.81 3.63 14.95
N ALA A 69 -3.06 2.80 13.97
CA ALA A 69 -2.76 1.37 14.01
C ALA A 69 -2.72 0.80 12.58
N ASP A 70 -2.20 -0.38 12.40
CA ASP A 70 -2.13 -1.03 11.09
C ASP A 70 -3.10 -2.21 10.99
N CYS A 71 -3.86 -2.22 9.92
CA CYS A 71 -4.62 -3.39 9.47
C CYS A 71 -4.82 -3.30 7.96
N CYS A 72 -4.27 -4.24 7.22
CA CYS A 72 -4.48 -4.34 5.78
C CYS A 72 -5.11 -5.70 5.44
N TYR A 73 -6.23 -5.66 4.73
CA TYR A 73 -6.88 -6.85 4.19
C TYR A 73 -6.69 -6.89 2.68
N ILE A 74 -6.33 -8.05 2.16
CA ILE A 74 -6.11 -8.24 0.72
C ILE A 74 -6.96 -9.41 0.26
N GLU A 75 -7.70 -9.19 -0.81
CA GLU A 75 -8.36 -10.27 -1.52
C GLU A 75 -7.93 -10.29 -2.99
N CYS A 76 -7.72 -11.49 -3.47
CA CYS A 76 -7.39 -11.76 -4.86
C CYS A 76 -8.07 -13.07 -5.25
N GLU A 77 -9.09 -12.98 -6.09
CA GLU A 77 -9.93 -14.13 -6.46
C GLU A 77 -10.51 -14.83 -5.20
N ASP A 78 -10.16 -16.09 -4.95
CA ASP A 78 -10.59 -16.85 -3.78
C ASP A 78 -9.60 -16.77 -2.59
N LYS A 79 -8.51 -16.02 -2.71
CA LYS A 79 -7.44 -15.90 -1.72
C LYS A 79 -7.61 -14.67 -0.84
N ARG A 80 -7.29 -14.83 0.44
CA ARG A 80 -7.45 -13.80 1.48
C ARG A 80 -6.21 -13.71 2.34
N ILE A 81 -5.67 -12.49 2.49
CA ILE A 81 -4.50 -12.20 3.33
C ILE A 81 -4.87 -11.09 4.31
N LEU A 82 -4.46 -11.22 5.55
CA LEU A 82 -4.52 -10.17 6.55
C LEU A 82 -3.10 -9.82 7.01
N ILE A 83 -2.76 -8.53 7.00
CA ILE A 83 -1.50 -8.01 7.52
C ILE A 83 -1.83 -7.11 8.69
N ASP A 84 -1.41 -7.50 9.87
CA ASP A 84 -1.69 -6.87 11.17
C ASP A 84 -3.20 -6.79 11.52
N ALA A 85 -3.53 -6.46 12.76
CA ALA A 85 -4.88 -6.46 13.28
C ALA A 85 -5.09 -5.37 14.33
N ALA A 86 -4.75 -4.14 13.97
CA ALA A 86 -5.04 -2.91 14.71
C ALA A 86 -4.62 -2.89 16.19
N ASP A 87 -4.98 -1.82 16.90
CA ASP A 87 -4.84 -1.74 18.35
C ASP A 87 -6.03 -2.42 19.04
N LYS A 88 -5.88 -2.61 20.35
CA LYS A 88 -6.94 -3.09 21.23
C LYS A 88 -7.95 -1.99 21.46
N GLU A 89 -8.95 -1.93 20.59
CA GLU A 89 -10.11 -1.05 20.76
C GLU A 89 -11.24 -1.75 21.54
N PRO A 90 -12.21 -1.01 22.06
CA PRO A 90 -13.40 -1.59 22.73
C PRO A 90 -14.22 -2.49 21.79
N THR A 91 -14.17 -2.23 20.48
CA THR A 91 -14.90 -2.94 19.43
C THR A 91 -13.96 -3.84 18.62
N ASN A 92 -14.50 -4.94 18.08
CA ASN A 92 -13.76 -5.86 17.21
C ASN A 92 -13.82 -5.41 15.75
N VAL A 93 -13.42 -4.16 15.46
CA VAL A 93 -13.57 -3.55 14.12
C VAL A 93 -12.96 -4.38 13.01
N VAL A 94 -11.85 -5.08 13.27
CA VAL A 94 -11.21 -5.95 12.28
C VAL A 94 -12.09 -7.17 11.98
N VAL A 95 -12.62 -7.83 13.01
CA VAL A 95 -13.53 -9.00 12.86
C VAL A 95 -14.79 -8.58 12.12
N GLU A 96 -15.42 -7.47 12.55
CA GLU A 96 -16.63 -6.93 11.92
C GLU A 96 -16.39 -6.55 10.45
N TYR A 97 -15.23 -5.99 10.13
CA TYR A 97 -14.87 -5.65 8.75
C TYR A 97 -14.76 -6.91 7.90
N LEU A 98 -14.01 -7.92 8.36
CA LEU A 98 -13.83 -9.18 7.65
C LEU A 98 -15.16 -9.93 7.47
N GLU A 99 -16.07 -9.86 8.47
CA GLU A 99 -17.41 -10.43 8.35
C GLU A 99 -18.26 -9.73 7.30
N ARG A 100 -18.21 -8.39 7.22
CA ARG A 100 -18.86 -7.60 6.15
C ARG A 100 -18.32 -7.98 4.77
N GLN A 101 -17.01 -8.28 4.68
CA GLN A 101 -16.39 -8.81 3.44
C GLN A 101 -16.69 -10.30 3.22
N LYS A 102 -17.55 -10.92 4.06
CA LYS A 102 -17.95 -12.33 3.98
C LYS A 102 -16.76 -13.31 4.04
N VAL A 103 -15.67 -12.91 4.68
CA VAL A 103 -14.50 -13.74 4.89
C VAL A 103 -14.88 -14.94 5.78
N LYS A 104 -14.49 -16.13 5.37
CA LYS A 104 -14.65 -17.36 6.17
C LYS A 104 -13.29 -17.95 6.53
N LYS A 105 -12.29 -17.68 5.71
CA LYS A 105 -10.96 -18.21 5.84
C LYS A 105 -9.95 -17.16 5.41
N LEU A 106 -8.82 -17.12 6.10
CA LEU A 106 -7.62 -16.37 5.71
C LEU A 106 -6.55 -17.37 5.26
N ASP A 107 -6.10 -17.25 4.02
CA ASP A 107 -5.03 -18.10 3.49
C ASP A 107 -3.68 -17.76 4.11
N LEU A 108 -3.50 -16.47 4.48
CA LEU A 108 -2.31 -16.00 5.18
C LEU A 108 -2.69 -14.91 6.18
N VAL A 109 -2.14 -15.00 7.37
CA VAL A 109 -2.07 -13.91 8.34
C VAL A 109 -0.61 -13.55 8.58
N VAL A 110 -0.31 -12.26 8.55
CA VAL A 110 1.02 -11.70 8.75
C VAL A 110 0.99 -10.81 9.99
N VAL A 111 1.87 -11.04 10.93
CA VAL A 111 2.22 -10.06 11.98
C VAL A 111 3.52 -9.42 11.58
N SER A 112 3.47 -8.13 11.23
CA SER A 112 4.67 -7.39 10.86
C SER A 112 5.67 -7.35 12.02
N HIS A 113 5.20 -6.94 13.18
CA HIS A 113 5.93 -6.96 14.45
C HIS A 113 4.93 -6.92 15.62
N PRO A 114 5.35 -7.26 16.85
CA PRO A 114 4.40 -7.52 17.93
C PRO A 114 3.96 -6.29 18.72
N HIS A 115 4.07 -5.06 18.25
CA HIS A 115 3.50 -3.90 18.96
C HIS A 115 1.97 -3.97 18.99
N ARG A 116 1.39 -3.34 20.03
CA ARG A 116 -0.04 -3.45 20.33
C ARG A 116 -0.92 -2.92 19.20
N ASP A 117 -0.51 -1.84 18.56
CA ASP A 117 -1.18 -1.21 17.41
C ASP A 117 -1.08 -2.03 16.10
N HIS A 118 -0.47 -3.23 16.16
CA HIS A 118 -0.41 -4.21 15.07
C HIS A 118 -1.03 -5.56 15.44
N ILE A 119 -1.07 -5.92 16.72
CA ILE A 119 -1.59 -7.22 17.16
C ILE A 119 -2.79 -7.11 18.12
N GLY A 120 -3.33 -5.91 18.33
CA GLY A 120 -4.34 -5.66 19.36
C GLY A 120 -5.56 -6.53 19.25
N GLN A 121 -6.08 -6.74 18.05
CA GLN A 121 -7.24 -7.57 17.78
C GLN A 121 -6.88 -8.96 17.18
N MET A 122 -5.59 -9.30 17.07
CA MET A 122 -5.15 -10.55 16.44
C MET A 122 -5.73 -11.77 17.13
N SER A 123 -5.87 -11.78 18.46
CA SER A 123 -6.51 -12.89 19.19
C SER A 123 -7.97 -13.09 18.75
N SER A 124 -8.71 -11.99 18.52
CA SER A 124 -10.09 -12.06 18.03
C SER A 124 -10.15 -12.61 16.61
N VAL A 125 -9.22 -12.20 15.75
CA VAL A 125 -9.10 -12.75 14.38
C VAL A 125 -8.85 -14.25 14.41
N ILE A 126 -7.89 -14.72 15.23
CA ILE A 126 -7.55 -16.15 15.35
C ILE A 126 -8.74 -16.98 15.88
N ASP A 127 -9.54 -16.44 16.81
CA ASP A 127 -10.69 -17.15 17.36
C ASP A 127 -11.91 -17.19 16.42
N ASN A 128 -12.02 -16.25 15.47
CA ASN A 128 -13.21 -16.11 14.60
C ASN A 128 -13.02 -16.64 13.17
N PHE A 129 -11.79 -16.77 12.69
CA PHE A 129 -11.53 -17.18 11.30
C PHE A 129 -10.63 -18.41 11.23
N LYS A 130 -10.91 -19.28 10.24
CA LYS A 130 -9.96 -20.32 9.89
C LYS A 130 -8.74 -19.66 9.24
N ILE A 131 -7.55 -20.03 9.72
CA ILE A 131 -6.27 -19.51 9.19
C ILE A 131 -5.44 -20.68 8.71
N ASP A 132 -5.04 -20.66 7.44
CA ASP A 132 -4.22 -21.73 6.87
C ASP A 132 -2.74 -21.54 7.22
N LYS A 133 -2.23 -20.28 7.17
CA LYS A 133 -0.83 -19.95 7.44
C LYS A 133 -0.73 -18.69 8.28
N PHE A 134 0.12 -18.72 9.31
CA PHE A 134 0.40 -17.59 10.18
C PHE A 134 1.92 -17.33 10.18
N ILE A 135 2.34 -16.16 9.70
CA ILE A 135 3.75 -15.81 9.66
C ILE A 135 4.04 -14.59 10.54
N ALA A 136 5.23 -14.57 11.13
CA ALA A 136 5.75 -13.44 11.90
C ALA A 136 7.27 -13.34 11.74
N ALA A 137 7.84 -12.17 12.04
CA ALA A 137 9.28 -12.06 12.26
C ALA A 137 9.66 -12.71 13.61
N LYS A 138 10.83 -13.32 13.65
CA LYS A 138 11.37 -13.80 14.94
C LYS A 138 11.82 -12.60 15.77
N VAL A 139 11.27 -12.48 16.97
CA VAL A 139 11.69 -11.45 17.93
C VAL A 139 12.92 -11.93 18.67
N PRO A 140 13.98 -11.12 18.78
CA PRO A 140 15.14 -11.43 19.64
C PRO A 140 14.75 -11.56 21.12
N ASP A 141 15.35 -12.50 21.82
CA ASP A 141 14.98 -12.84 23.20
C ASP A 141 15.07 -11.66 24.16
N ASN A 142 16.09 -10.79 23.96
CA ASN A 142 16.34 -9.62 24.79
C ASN A 142 15.32 -8.48 24.66
N ILE A 143 14.46 -8.52 23.63
CA ILE A 143 13.38 -7.54 23.40
C ILE A 143 12.01 -8.19 23.29
N THR A 144 11.90 -9.48 23.63
CA THR A 144 10.61 -10.19 23.56
C THR A 144 9.58 -9.51 24.45
N PRO A 145 8.39 -9.16 23.91
CA PRO A 145 7.36 -8.49 24.69
C PRO A 145 6.80 -9.33 25.81
N THR A 146 6.52 -8.68 26.95
CA THR A 146 5.88 -9.31 28.13
C THR A 146 4.50 -8.73 28.44
N TYR A 147 3.96 -7.89 27.56
CA TYR A 147 2.64 -7.29 27.78
C TYR A 147 1.49 -8.25 27.38
N ALA A 148 0.37 -8.04 28.05
CA ALA A 148 -0.79 -8.95 28.00
C ALA A 148 -1.32 -9.23 26.60
N THR A 149 -1.26 -8.26 25.67
CA THR A 149 -1.76 -8.44 24.29
C THR A 149 -0.94 -9.48 23.52
N TYR A 150 0.41 -9.41 23.62
CA TYR A 150 1.29 -10.37 22.98
C TYR A 150 1.11 -11.79 23.58
N GLU A 151 1.12 -11.89 24.92
CA GLU A 151 0.88 -13.17 25.58
C GLU A 151 -0.50 -13.75 25.25
N LYS A 152 -1.55 -12.91 25.16
CA LYS A 152 -2.88 -13.34 24.77
C LYS A 152 -2.87 -13.92 23.36
N MET A 153 -2.21 -13.27 22.41
CA MET A 153 -2.05 -13.77 21.03
C MET A 153 -1.39 -15.15 21.04
N LEU A 154 -0.27 -15.32 21.76
CA LEU A 154 0.43 -16.62 21.83
C LEU A 154 -0.44 -17.73 22.44
N ARG A 155 -1.17 -17.42 23.53
CA ARG A 155 -2.12 -18.38 24.13
C ARG A 155 -3.23 -18.75 23.16
N THR A 156 -3.75 -17.78 22.40
CA THR A 156 -4.82 -18.01 21.42
C THR A 156 -4.33 -18.87 20.25
N LEU A 157 -3.12 -18.62 19.74
CA LEU A 157 -2.48 -19.47 18.74
C LEU A 157 -2.36 -20.92 19.21
N ASN A 158 -1.87 -21.11 20.44
CA ASN A 158 -1.75 -22.45 21.01
C ASN A 158 -3.11 -23.16 21.20
N LYS A 159 -4.12 -22.45 21.72
CA LYS A 159 -5.51 -22.93 21.86
C LYS A 159 -6.07 -23.44 20.52
N ASN A 160 -5.83 -22.69 19.45
CA ASN A 160 -6.31 -23.01 18.10
C ASN A 160 -5.36 -23.94 17.32
N LYS A 161 -4.27 -24.43 17.95
CA LYS A 161 -3.25 -25.30 17.33
C LYS A 161 -2.62 -24.67 16.07
N LEU A 162 -2.61 -23.35 15.97
CA LEU A 162 -2.04 -22.61 14.86
C LEU A 162 -0.56 -22.29 15.16
N LYS A 163 0.33 -22.76 14.29
CA LYS A 163 1.77 -22.57 14.45
C LYS A 163 2.23 -21.29 13.76
N ILE A 164 3.13 -20.55 14.42
CA ILE A 164 3.83 -19.44 13.79
C ILE A 164 4.93 -20.00 12.89
N GLU A 165 4.91 -19.61 11.63
CA GLU A 165 6.06 -19.77 10.74
C GLU A 165 6.88 -18.48 10.79
N TYR A 166 8.06 -18.54 11.40
CA TYR A 166 8.97 -17.41 11.41
C TYR A 166 9.63 -17.25 10.05
N VAL A 167 9.56 -16.03 9.52
CA VAL A 167 10.14 -15.70 8.21
C VAL A 167 11.23 -14.64 8.34
N LYS A 168 12.12 -14.61 7.36
CA LYS A 168 13.17 -13.61 7.20
C LYS A 168 13.34 -13.25 5.74
N SER A 169 14.11 -12.21 5.47
CA SER A 169 14.46 -11.77 4.11
C SER A 169 14.91 -12.92 3.21
N GLY A 170 14.60 -12.80 1.93
CA GLY A 170 14.91 -13.76 0.88
C GLY A 170 13.85 -14.85 0.68
N LYS A 171 12.86 -14.99 1.59
CA LYS A 171 11.76 -15.94 1.39
C LYS A 171 10.82 -15.42 0.32
N LYS A 172 10.52 -16.29 -0.67
CA LYS A 172 9.57 -15.99 -1.76
C LYS A 172 8.58 -17.15 -1.87
N PHE A 173 7.31 -16.82 -2.08
CA PHE A 173 6.23 -17.79 -2.28
C PHE A 173 5.04 -17.15 -2.98
N GLU A 174 4.05 -17.95 -3.35
CA GLU A 174 2.83 -17.47 -4.02
C GLU A 174 1.58 -17.86 -3.24
N ILE A 175 0.56 -17.03 -3.32
CA ILE A 175 -0.81 -17.31 -2.86
C ILE A 175 -1.76 -16.92 -3.99
N GLY A 176 -2.36 -17.93 -4.65
CA GLY A 176 -3.05 -17.69 -5.90
C GLY A 176 -2.11 -17.04 -6.92
N ASN A 177 -2.57 -15.96 -7.55
CA ASN A 177 -1.79 -15.21 -8.53
C ASN A 177 -0.91 -14.09 -7.92
N MET A 178 -0.86 -14.00 -6.60
CA MET A 178 -0.02 -13.04 -5.88
C MET A 178 1.37 -13.62 -5.61
N LYS A 179 2.41 -12.92 -6.07
CA LYS A 179 3.81 -13.21 -5.72
C LYS A 179 4.18 -12.45 -4.46
N ILE A 180 4.70 -13.14 -3.45
CA ILE A 180 5.05 -12.59 -2.16
C ILE A 180 6.54 -12.74 -1.92
N GLU A 181 7.22 -11.63 -1.63
CA GLU A 181 8.64 -11.56 -1.36
C GLU A 181 8.84 -10.92 0.02
N ILE A 182 9.52 -11.63 0.93
CA ILE A 182 9.92 -11.10 2.23
C ILE A 182 11.27 -10.41 2.05
N LEU A 183 11.31 -9.11 2.22
CA LEU A 183 12.49 -8.27 2.04
C LEU A 183 13.19 -7.93 3.35
N GLY A 184 12.47 -7.99 4.45
CA GLY A 184 12.96 -7.78 5.82
C GLY A 184 12.20 -8.63 6.84
N PRO A 185 12.71 -8.78 8.07
CA PRO A 185 13.98 -8.22 8.55
C PRO A 185 15.19 -8.98 7.98
N ILE A 186 16.30 -8.23 7.77
CA ILE A 186 17.58 -8.81 7.36
C ILE A 186 18.41 -9.14 8.58
N ASN A 187 18.67 -8.15 9.42
CA ASN A 187 19.38 -8.28 10.67
C ASN A 187 18.44 -8.14 11.87
N TYR A 188 18.90 -8.57 13.05
CA TYR A 188 18.18 -8.31 14.28
C TYR A 188 18.59 -6.96 14.86
N HIS A 189 17.60 -6.14 15.22
CA HIS A 189 17.76 -4.85 15.86
C HIS A 189 17.27 -4.87 17.31
N ASN A 190 17.76 -3.95 18.14
CA ASN A 190 17.39 -3.84 19.55
C ASN A 190 16.06 -3.10 19.79
N ASN A 191 15.20 -2.99 18.79
CA ASN A 191 13.85 -2.49 18.92
C ASN A 191 12.89 -3.32 18.04
N LEU A 192 11.64 -3.37 18.42
CA LEU A 192 10.62 -4.19 17.71
C LEU A 192 10.32 -3.68 16.31
N ASN A 193 10.29 -2.35 16.14
CA ASN A 193 9.95 -1.72 14.85
C ASN A 193 10.93 -2.13 13.75
N SER A 194 12.23 -2.04 14.01
CA SER A 194 13.26 -2.42 13.04
C SER A 194 13.39 -3.94 12.83
N ASN A 195 12.54 -4.74 13.48
CA ASN A 195 12.38 -6.17 13.20
C ASN A 195 11.04 -6.45 12.50
N SER A 196 10.43 -5.45 11.89
CA SER A 196 9.19 -5.62 11.12
C SER A 196 9.41 -6.48 9.89
N ILE A 197 8.44 -7.35 9.58
CA ILE A 197 8.38 -7.94 8.24
C ILE A 197 8.18 -6.82 7.22
N VAL A 198 9.13 -6.68 6.31
CA VAL A 198 8.98 -5.88 5.10
C VAL A 198 8.65 -6.83 3.96
N MET A 199 7.49 -6.64 3.34
CA MET A 199 6.95 -7.58 2.38
C MET A 199 6.47 -6.87 1.11
N LYS A 200 6.85 -7.40 -0.05
CA LYS A 200 6.32 -6.97 -1.34
C LYS A 200 5.33 -8.02 -1.87
N ILE A 201 4.15 -7.56 -2.26
CA ILE A 201 3.14 -8.37 -2.94
C ILE A 201 3.00 -7.83 -4.36
N THR A 202 3.14 -8.70 -5.35
CA THR A 202 3.01 -8.35 -6.77
C THR A 202 1.88 -9.14 -7.40
N TYR A 203 0.99 -8.44 -8.11
CA TYR A 203 -0.06 -9.00 -8.94
C TYR A 203 0.03 -8.37 -10.33
N GLY A 204 0.36 -9.18 -11.33
CA GLY A 204 0.67 -8.67 -12.67
C GLY A 204 1.86 -7.71 -12.66
N GLU A 205 1.64 -6.48 -13.12
CA GLU A 205 2.64 -5.39 -13.16
C GLU A 205 2.54 -4.47 -11.93
N VAL A 206 1.52 -4.64 -11.09
CA VAL A 206 1.27 -3.80 -9.91
C VAL A 206 1.87 -4.44 -8.67
N SER A 207 2.57 -3.65 -7.88
CA SER A 207 3.22 -4.13 -6.66
C SER A 207 2.95 -3.21 -5.47
N PHE A 208 2.78 -3.84 -4.31
CA PHE A 208 2.54 -3.19 -3.02
C PHE A 208 3.69 -3.54 -2.08
N LEU A 209 4.27 -2.53 -1.44
CA LEU A 209 5.30 -2.70 -0.42
C LEU A 209 4.72 -2.36 0.95
N PHE A 210 4.65 -3.35 1.83
CA PHE A 210 4.25 -3.23 3.22
C PHE A 210 5.49 -3.23 4.09
N THR A 211 5.67 -2.21 4.92
CA THR A 211 6.91 -2.02 5.70
C THR A 211 6.71 -2.20 7.19
N GLY A 212 5.45 -2.44 7.65
CA GLY A 212 5.15 -2.35 9.07
C GLY A 212 5.70 -1.06 9.64
N ASP A 213 6.43 -1.14 10.73
CA ASP A 213 7.08 0.01 11.37
C ASP A 213 8.61 0.02 11.18
N ALA A 214 9.12 -0.68 10.15
CA ALA A 214 10.56 -0.70 9.86
C ALA A 214 11.15 0.71 9.90
N GLU A 215 12.20 0.88 10.70
CA GLU A 215 12.90 2.15 10.88
C GLU A 215 14.16 2.18 10.01
N LYS A 216 14.83 3.34 9.99
CA LYS A 216 16.03 3.56 9.16
C LYS A 216 17.09 2.46 9.21
N PRO A 217 17.42 1.86 10.37
CA PRO A 217 18.41 0.77 10.39
C PRO A 217 18.00 -0.41 9.52
N GLU A 218 16.74 -0.86 9.60
CA GLU A 218 16.22 -1.93 8.76
C GLU A 218 16.09 -1.49 7.28
N GLU A 219 15.66 -0.24 7.03
CA GLU A 219 15.63 0.31 5.67
C GLU A 219 17.03 0.29 5.01
N GLU A 220 18.09 0.62 5.76
CA GLU A 220 19.48 0.59 5.30
C GLU A 220 19.94 -0.84 5.01
N ASP A 221 19.61 -1.79 5.88
CA ASP A 221 19.92 -3.21 5.67
C ASP A 221 19.25 -3.73 4.38
N ILE A 222 17.98 -3.40 4.17
CA ILE A 222 17.23 -3.79 2.97
C ILE A 222 17.82 -3.13 1.71
N ILE A 223 18.20 -1.86 1.76
CA ILE A 223 18.87 -1.19 0.64
C ILE A 223 20.19 -1.89 0.29
N ASN A 224 20.98 -2.22 1.32
CA ASN A 224 22.30 -2.84 1.17
C ASN A 224 22.22 -4.31 0.68
N SER A 225 21.08 -4.98 0.86
CA SER A 225 20.87 -6.33 0.33
C SER A 225 20.85 -6.39 -1.19
N GLY A 226 20.60 -5.26 -1.86
CA GLY A 226 20.49 -5.19 -3.31
C GLY A 226 19.19 -5.73 -3.90
N GLU A 227 18.21 -6.10 -3.05
CA GLU A 227 16.90 -6.56 -3.51
C GLU A 227 16.13 -5.43 -4.23
N ASN A 228 15.27 -5.81 -5.17
CA ASN A 228 14.47 -4.84 -5.92
C ASN A 228 13.30 -4.31 -5.07
N LEU A 229 13.42 -3.08 -4.60
CA LEU A 229 12.41 -2.41 -3.76
C LEU A 229 11.34 -1.69 -4.58
N LYS A 230 11.53 -1.47 -5.90
CA LYS A 230 10.58 -0.71 -6.71
C LYS A 230 9.16 -1.27 -6.55
N SER A 231 8.22 -0.39 -6.20
CA SER A 231 6.84 -0.77 -5.94
C SER A 231 5.88 0.33 -6.35
N THR A 232 4.70 -0.05 -6.85
CA THR A 232 3.68 0.88 -7.32
C THR A 232 3.04 1.64 -6.15
N VAL A 233 2.73 0.92 -5.07
CA VAL A 233 2.12 1.46 -3.85
C VAL A 233 3.01 1.16 -2.66
N LEU A 234 3.24 2.15 -1.83
CA LEU A 234 3.93 2.03 -0.54
C LEU A 234 2.93 2.20 0.61
N LYS A 235 2.79 1.18 1.47
CA LYS A 235 2.28 1.40 2.83
C LYS A 235 3.41 2.03 3.64
N VAL A 236 3.24 3.29 4.00
CA VAL A 236 4.27 4.09 4.67
C VAL A 236 4.57 3.54 6.06
N GLY A 237 5.85 3.41 6.38
CA GLY A 237 6.30 2.84 7.64
C GLY A 237 5.97 3.71 8.85
N HIS A 238 5.65 3.04 9.96
CA HIS A 238 5.51 3.61 11.30
C HIS A 238 4.57 4.81 11.32
N HIS A 239 3.40 4.69 10.65
CA HIS A 239 2.35 5.70 10.55
C HIS A 239 2.85 7.09 10.09
N GLY A 240 3.96 7.14 9.34
CA GLY A 240 4.59 8.39 8.94
C GLY A 240 5.49 9.01 10.01
N SER A 241 6.07 8.21 10.92
CA SER A 241 7.08 8.64 11.87
C SER A 241 8.38 9.10 11.17
N LYS A 242 9.06 10.10 11.75
CA LYS A 242 10.34 10.58 11.24
C LYS A 242 11.47 9.54 11.24
N THR A 243 11.29 8.45 12.01
CA THR A 243 12.25 7.35 12.12
C THR A 243 12.24 6.41 10.92
N SER A 244 11.18 6.46 10.11
CA SER A 244 10.95 5.62 8.95
C SER A 244 10.84 6.42 7.65
N SER A 245 10.69 5.73 6.53
CA SER A 245 10.53 6.30 5.18
C SER A 245 11.63 7.32 4.86
N SER A 246 12.89 6.87 5.01
CA SER A 246 14.06 7.69 4.72
C SER A 246 14.12 8.07 3.24
N TYR A 247 14.81 9.18 2.94
CA TYR A 247 14.98 9.62 1.56
C TYR A 247 15.63 8.54 0.69
N ASN A 248 16.66 7.88 1.22
CA ASN A 248 17.38 6.81 0.53
C ASN A 248 16.45 5.63 0.21
N PHE A 249 15.64 5.21 1.19
CA PHE A 249 14.67 4.14 1.01
C PHE A 249 13.63 4.51 -0.07
N LEU A 250 13.01 5.67 0.05
CA LEU A 250 12.04 6.16 -0.93
C LEU A 250 12.63 6.28 -2.34
N SER A 251 13.90 6.67 -2.46
CA SER A 251 14.60 6.76 -3.74
C SER A 251 14.78 5.39 -4.44
N LYS A 252 14.77 4.30 -3.68
CA LYS A 252 14.83 2.92 -4.18
C LYS A 252 13.44 2.35 -4.46
N VAL A 253 12.47 2.64 -3.59
CA VAL A 253 11.08 2.20 -3.76
C VAL A 253 10.40 2.91 -4.93
N LYS A 254 10.60 4.21 -5.06
CA LYS A 254 10.00 5.08 -6.11
C LYS A 254 8.50 4.83 -6.27
N PRO A 255 7.71 4.93 -5.20
CA PRO A 255 6.29 4.62 -5.26
C PRO A 255 5.54 5.69 -6.04
N ALA A 256 4.59 5.28 -6.89
CA ALA A 256 3.65 6.22 -7.50
C ALA A 256 2.61 6.69 -6.45
N TYR A 257 2.24 5.80 -5.55
CA TYR A 257 1.24 6.08 -4.50
C TYR A 257 1.77 5.69 -3.14
N ALA A 258 1.40 6.47 -2.13
CA ALA A 258 1.67 6.16 -0.74
C ALA A 258 0.37 6.12 0.08
N VAL A 259 0.25 5.15 0.98
CA VAL A 259 -0.86 5.06 1.93
C VAL A 259 -0.29 5.12 3.34
N ILE A 260 -0.86 6.00 4.17
CA ILE A 260 -0.49 6.17 5.58
C ILE A 260 -1.68 5.74 6.43
N SER A 261 -1.54 4.63 7.17
CA SER A 261 -2.47 4.28 8.24
C SER A 261 -2.15 5.14 9.45
N VAL A 262 -3.07 6.01 9.81
CA VAL A 262 -2.89 7.00 10.87
C VAL A 262 -4.25 7.46 11.39
N GLY A 263 -4.31 7.88 12.64
CA GLY A 263 -5.51 8.44 13.26
C GLY A 263 -5.18 9.68 14.07
N HIS A 264 -6.20 10.39 14.48
CA HIS A 264 -6.08 11.58 15.32
C HIS A 264 -5.71 11.18 16.73
N ASP A 265 -4.42 11.30 17.06
CA ASP A 265 -3.91 11.10 18.42
C ASP A 265 -2.89 12.18 18.82
N ARG A 266 -2.31 12.06 20.02
CA ARG A 266 -1.32 13.02 20.51
C ARG A 266 0.07 12.88 19.87
N SER A 267 0.29 11.87 19.03
CA SER A 267 1.60 11.63 18.37
C SER A 267 1.89 12.65 17.26
N ASN A 268 0.85 13.34 16.76
CA ASN A 268 0.93 14.25 15.61
C ASN A 268 1.60 13.58 14.40
N LEU A 269 1.13 12.38 14.05
CA LEU A 269 1.53 11.67 12.84
C LEU A 269 0.50 11.94 11.72
N PRO A 270 0.91 11.89 10.46
CA PRO A 270 2.29 11.74 9.97
C PRO A 270 3.11 13.02 10.19
N LYS A 271 4.43 12.88 10.37
CA LYS A 271 5.31 14.05 10.52
C LYS A 271 5.48 14.77 9.18
N GLU A 272 5.46 16.11 9.22
CA GLU A 272 5.60 16.97 8.03
C GLU A 272 6.88 16.63 7.22
N ILE A 273 7.98 16.32 7.89
CA ILE A 273 9.21 15.92 7.20
C ILE A 273 9.04 14.65 6.36
N VAL A 274 8.15 13.72 6.76
CA VAL A 274 7.85 12.51 6.01
C VAL A 274 6.96 12.84 4.83
N LEU A 275 5.92 13.65 5.01
CA LEU A 275 5.07 14.15 3.92
C LEU A 275 5.92 14.88 2.87
N ASN A 276 6.84 15.74 3.30
CA ASN A 276 7.76 16.45 2.41
C ASN A 276 8.70 15.53 1.63
N ARG A 277 9.09 14.37 2.21
CA ARG A 277 9.86 13.35 1.48
C ARG A 277 8.96 12.63 0.46
N LEU A 278 7.80 12.15 0.88
CA LEU A 278 6.86 11.42 0.02
C LEU A 278 6.43 12.25 -1.19
N ASN A 279 6.15 13.54 -1.02
CA ASN A 279 5.79 14.46 -2.10
C ASN A 279 6.85 14.61 -3.20
N LYS A 280 8.10 14.14 -2.96
CA LYS A 280 9.15 14.14 -3.99
C LYS A 280 9.13 12.89 -4.86
N PHE A 281 8.48 11.83 -4.42
CA PHE A 281 8.50 10.52 -5.08
C PHE A 281 7.11 10.05 -5.53
N CYS A 282 6.04 10.44 -4.80
CA CYS A 282 4.70 9.97 -5.03
C CYS A 282 3.89 10.98 -5.84
N ASP A 283 3.05 10.48 -6.74
CA ASP A 283 2.05 11.28 -7.44
C ASP A 283 0.90 11.69 -6.49
N LYS A 284 0.55 10.78 -5.56
CA LYS A 284 -0.49 11.03 -4.57
C LYS A 284 -0.24 10.26 -3.27
N ILE A 285 -0.59 10.91 -2.15
CA ILE A 285 -0.55 10.36 -0.80
C ILE A 285 -1.98 10.27 -0.29
N TYR A 286 -2.36 9.11 0.24
CA TYR A 286 -3.63 8.85 0.90
C TYR A 286 -3.40 8.64 2.39
N ARG A 287 -4.33 9.10 3.23
CA ARG A 287 -4.27 8.96 4.68
C ARG A 287 -5.60 8.46 5.21
N THR A 288 -5.58 7.47 6.11
CA THR A 288 -6.81 6.90 6.67
C THR A 288 -7.57 7.89 7.55
N ASP A 289 -6.90 8.80 8.26
CA ASP A 289 -7.55 9.84 9.07
C ASP A 289 -8.32 10.89 8.23
N GLU A 290 -7.93 11.08 6.96
CA GLU A 290 -8.58 11.99 6.03
C GLU A 290 -9.63 11.29 5.15
N SER A 291 -9.33 10.07 4.72
CA SER A 291 -10.08 9.35 3.68
C SER A 291 -10.94 8.19 4.21
N GLY A 292 -10.87 7.89 5.51
CA GLY A 292 -11.45 6.65 6.03
C GLY A 292 -10.69 5.42 5.52
N THR A 293 -11.35 4.29 5.42
CA THR A 293 -10.81 3.09 4.79
C THR A 293 -10.50 3.36 3.32
N ILE A 294 -9.29 2.98 2.87
CA ILE A 294 -8.82 3.18 1.50
C ILE A 294 -8.74 1.81 0.84
N ILE A 295 -9.41 1.66 -0.29
CA ILE A 295 -9.39 0.41 -1.07
C ILE A 295 -8.72 0.69 -2.41
N ILE A 296 -7.75 -0.15 -2.77
CA ILE A 296 -7.05 -0.09 -4.05
C ILE A 296 -7.38 -1.35 -4.83
N HIS A 297 -8.07 -1.20 -5.93
CA HIS A 297 -8.40 -2.26 -6.86
C HIS A 297 -7.39 -2.29 -8.02
N THR A 298 -7.04 -3.48 -8.48
CA THR A 298 -6.17 -3.65 -9.65
C THR A 298 -6.50 -4.92 -10.43
N ASP A 299 -6.43 -4.82 -11.75
CA ASP A 299 -6.45 -5.95 -12.69
C ASP A 299 -5.04 -6.49 -12.99
N GLY A 300 -4.04 -6.00 -12.28
CA GLY A 300 -2.62 -6.31 -12.49
C GLY A 300 -1.91 -5.34 -13.43
N LYS A 301 -2.61 -4.35 -14.01
CA LYS A 301 -2.04 -3.29 -14.87
C LYS A 301 -2.51 -1.91 -14.45
N LYS A 302 -3.80 -1.74 -14.27
CA LYS A 302 -4.45 -0.49 -13.85
C LYS A 302 -4.74 -0.51 -12.36
N ILE A 303 -4.85 0.68 -11.78
CA ILE A 303 -5.20 0.87 -10.36
C ILE A 303 -6.39 1.83 -10.28
N LYS A 304 -7.37 1.48 -9.44
CA LYS A 304 -8.49 2.34 -9.07
C LYS A 304 -8.52 2.49 -7.55
N PHE A 305 -8.76 3.70 -7.08
CA PHE A 305 -8.90 4.01 -5.66
C PHE A 305 -10.37 4.20 -5.31
N GLU A 306 -10.74 3.69 -4.14
CA GLU A 306 -12.01 3.93 -3.48
C GLU A 306 -11.72 4.34 -2.04
N THR A 307 -12.43 5.33 -1.52
CA THR A 307 -12.27 5.84 -0.15
C THR A 307 -13.63 5.94 0.52
N GLU A 308 -13.65 5.73 1.82
CA GLU A 308 -14.89 5.76 2.60
C GLU A 308 -15.41 7.18 2.84
N LYS A 309 -14.52 8.20 2.83
CA LYS A 309 -14.82 9.63 3.02
C LYS A 309 -14.46 10.43 1.80
#